data_ba87881d5187d8f21d1f8775b087d817
#
_entry.id   ba87881d5187d8f21d1f8775b087d817
#
_cell.length_a   1.000
_cell.length_b   1.000
_cell.length_c   1.000
_cell.angle_alpha   90.00
_cell.angle_beta   90.00
_cell.angle_gamma   90.00
#
_symmetry.space_group_name_H-M   'P 1'
#
loop_
_entity.id
_entity.type
_entity.pdbx_description
1 polymer ?
#
loop_
_entity_poly.entity_id
_entity_poly.type
_entity_poly.pdbx_seq_one_letter_code
_entity_poly.pdbx_strand_id
1 'polypeptide(L)'
;LQEDEKEYSSKKQEIEYKIETFKDNIINGKKEAIEEYCSLLLEYSAYPIEYDKNIILTCNQDLLVIDYSFPSVDTFPSLVEMKFTKGKCVPVQMTEKVFSKHYDDALYQITLRSIYEIFADKYLSFVNSVAFNGWVSALNKANGKIETNCILSIKTNREQITDIDFMNVSPKACFKSLKGVASSQLYTITAIQPIVALNRSDKRFIEHYDVGTEIDNSTNLASMHWEDFEHLIRELFEKEFSCNGGEVKVTQASRDG
;
A
#
# COMPACT_ATOMS: atom_id res chain seq x y z
N LEU A 1 -22.48 -38.55 -17.13
CA LEU A 1 -21.04 -38.84 -17.10
C LEU A 1 -20.31 -38.21 -18.31
N GLN A 2 -20.70 -38.47 -19.57
CA GLN A 2 -20.03 -37.88 -20.76
C GLN A 2 -20.33 -36.39 -20.96
N GLU A 3 -21.50 -35.90 -20.56
CA GLU A 3 -21.84 -34.46 -20.57
C GLU A 3 -21.09 -33.72 -19.47
N ASP A 4 -21.01 -34.30 -18.29
CA ASP A 4 -20.28 -33.72 -17.14
C ASP A 4 -18.77 -33.60 -17.42
N GLU A 5 -18.17 -34.60 -18.11
CA GLU A 5 -16.76 -34.54 -18.52
C GLU A 5 -16.49 -33.45 -19.58
N LYS A 6 -17.41 -33.24 -20.53
CA LYS A 6 -17.29 -32.17 -21.52
C LYS A 6 -17.44 -30.80 -20.90
N GLU A 7 -18.40 -30.62 -19.98
CA GLU A 7 -18.59 -29.37 -19.27
C GLU A 7 -17.38 -29.04 -18.38
N TYR A 8 -16.84 -30.03 -17.67
CA TYR A 8 -15.61 -29.88 -16.88
C TYR A 8 -14.41 -29.49 -17.74
N SER A 9 -14.23 -30.19 -18.89
CA SER A 9 -13.13 -29.88 -19.83
C SER A 9 -13.25 -28.47 -20.40
N SER A 10 -14.45 -28.02 -20.76
CA SER A 10 -14.69 -26.66 -21.26
C SER A 10 -14.42 -25.61 -20.20
N LYS A 11 -14.88 -25.81 -18.96
CA LYS A 11 -14.59 -24.89 -17.83
C LYS A 11 -13.11 -24.82 -17.53
N LYS A 12 -12.40 -25.95 -17.58
CA LYS A 12 -10.96 -26.00 -17.36
C LYS A 12 -10.21 -25.17 -18.42
N GLN A 13 -10.55 -25.35 -19.69
CA GLN A 13 -9.93 -24.57 -20.78
C GLN A 13 -10.20 -23.07 -20.65
N GLU A 14 -11.42 -22.69 -20.25
CA GLU A 14 -11.76 -21.29 -20.00
C GLU A 14 -10.93 -20.68 -18.87
N ILE A 15 -10.74 -21.42 -17.78
CA ILE A 15 -9.92 -20.98 -16.65
C ILE A 15 -8.45 -20.86 -17.06
N GLU A 16 -7.91 -21.86 -17.75
CA GLU A 16 -6.54 -21.83 -18.28
C GLU A 16 -6.30 -20.62 -19.19
N TYR A 17 -7.23 -20.33 -20.10
CA TYR A 17 -7.16 -19.17 -20.98
C TYR A 17 -7.18 -17.85 -20.17
N LYS A 18 -8.05 -17.72 -19.15
CA LYS A 18 -8.09 -16.54 -18.29
C LYS A 18 -6.77 -16.33 -17.55
N ILE A 19 -6.18 -17.41 -17.00
CA ILE A 19 -4.89 -17.36 -16.31
C ILE A 19 -3.76 -16.91 -17.26
N GLU A 20 -3.69 -17.49 -18.47
CA GLU A 20 -2.66 -17.09 -19.44
C GLU A 20 -2.84 -15.61 -19.88
N THR A 21 -4.09 -15.19 -20.15
CA THR A 21 -4.38 -13.80 -20.47
C THR A 21 -3.99 -12.85 -19.33
N PHE A 22 -4.23 -13.24 -18.09
CA PHE A 22 -3.85 -12.45 -16.91
C PHE A 22 -2.33 -12.33 -16.78
N LYS A 23 -1.59 -13.42 -16.97
CA LYS A 23 -0.11 -13.41 -16.99
C LYS A 23 0.44 -12.51 -18.08
N ASP A 24 -0.11 -12.61 -19.30
CA ASP A 24 0.29 -11.77 -20.42
C ASP A 24 0.03 -10.28 -20.12
N ASN A 25 -1.06 -9.96 -19.45
CA ASN A 25 -1.37 -8.59 -19.03
C ASN A 25 -0.34 -8.05 -18.03
N ILE A 26 0.11 -8.87 -17.08
CA ILE A 26 1.17 -8.50 -16.13
C ILE A 26 2.49 -8.26 -16.86
N ILE A 27 2.90 -9.19 -17.74
CA ILE A 27 4.16 -9.10 -18.51
C ILE A 27 4.15 -7.87 -19.44
N ASN A 28 3.00 -7.53 -20.00
CA ASN A 28 2.82 -6.36 -20.86
C ASN A 28 2.66 -5.04 -20.07
N GLY A 29 2.80 -5.07 -18.74
CA GLY A 29 2.81 -3.88 -17.90
C GLY A 29 1.44 -3.24 -17.70
N LYS A 30 0.33 -3.99 -17.87
CA LYS A 30 -1.01 -3.45 -17.61
C LYS A 30 -1.20 -3.18 -16.13
N LYS A 31 -1.42 -1.92 -15.80
CA LYS A 31 -1.50 -1.41 -14.42
C LYS A 31 -2.48 -2.19 -13.55
N GLU A 32 -3.70 -2.39 -14.02
CA GLU A 32 -4.76 -3.07 -13.29
C GLU A 32 -4.40 -4.53 -12.97
N ALA A 33 -3.79 -5.24 -13.94
CA ALA A 33 -3.35 -6.61 -13.75
C ALA A 33 -2.19 -6.73 -12.75
N ILE A 34 -1.28 -5.75 -12.76
CA ILE A 34 -0.18 -5.67 -11.80
C ILE A 34 -0.71 -5.42 -10.40
N GLU A 35 -1.61 -4.44 -10.24
CA GLU A 35 -2.23 -4.11 -8.96
C GLU A 35 -3.00 -5.31 -8.38
N GLU A 36 -3.81 -5.98 -9.20
CA GLU A 36 -4.55 -7.19 -8.81
C GLU A 36 -3.59 -8.32 -8.41
N TYR A 37 -2.55 -8.58 -9.19
CA TYR A 37 -1.57 -9.61 -8.90
C TYR A 37 -0.80 -9.35 -7.60
N CYS A 38 -0.35 -8.13 -7.38
CA CYS A 38 0.33 -7.73 -6.14
C CYS A 38 -0.60 -7.84 -4.93
N SER A 39 -1.90 -7.48 -5.08
CA SER A 39 -2.89 -7.64 -4.02
C SER A 39 -3.03 -9.12 -3.63
N LEU A 40 -3.22 -9.99 -4.62
CA LEU A 40 -3.31 -11.44 -4.40
C LEU A 40 -2.05 -11.99 -3.72
N LEU A 41 -0.86 -11.59 -4.18
CA LEU A 41 0.41 -12.04 -3.60
C LEU A 41 0.50 -11.71 -2.11
N LEU A 42 0.17 -10.47 -1.73
CA LEU A 42 0.23 -10.01 -0.35
C LEU A 42 -0.93 -10.55 0.52
N GLU A 43 -2.11 -10.73 -0.04
CA GLU A 43 -3.26 -11.35 0.66
C GLU A 43 -2.97 -12.80 1.04
N TYR A 44 -2.37 -13.57 0.12
CA TYR A 44 -2.00 -14.96 0.36
C TYR A 44 -0.72 -15.14 1.18
N SER A 45 0.02 -14.07 1.47
CA SER A 45 1.17 -14.12 2.38
C SER A 45 0.72 -14.58 3.77
N ALA A 46 1.21 -15.75 4.22
CA ALA A 46 0.80 -16.35 5.49
C ALA A 46 1.59 -15.75 6.66
N TYR A 47 0.88 -15.26 7.67
CA TYR A 47 1.43 -14.80 8.94
C TYR A 47 0.92 -15.68 10.09
N PRO A 48 1.65 -15.77 11.21
CA PRO A 48 1.20 -16.52 12.40
C PRO A 48 -0.05 -15.93 13.07
N ILE A 49 -0.49 -14.75 12.64
CA ILE A 49 -1.68 -14.04 13.12
C ILE A 49 -2.68 -13.85 11.98
N GLU A 50 -3.94 -14.02 12.27
CA GLU A 50 -5.04 -13.75 11.34
C GLU A 50 -5.59 -12.34 11.58
N TYR A 51 -5.69 -11.54 10.54
CA TYR A 51 -6.27 -10.20 10.56
C TYR A 51 -6.72 -9.80 9.15
N ASP A 52 -7.65 -8.87 9.07
CA ASP A 52 -8.13 -8.35 7.80
C ASP A 52 -7.07 -7.47 7.15
N LYS A 53 -6.50 -7.96 6.05
CA LYS A 53 -5.53 -7.23 5.25
C LYS A 53 -6.29 -6.36 4.25
N ASN A 54 -6.42 -5.07 4.52
CA ASN A 54 -6.86 -4.13 3.51
C ASN A 54 -5.62 -3.55 2.81
N ILE A 55 -5.47 -3.85 1.51
CA ILE A 55 -4.30 -3.51 0.72
C ILE A 55 -4.76 -2.67 -0.46
N ILE A 56 -4.29 -1.44 -0.52
CA ILE A 56 -4.52 -0.54 -1.64
C ILE A 56 -3.20 -0.36 -2.36
N LEU A 57 -3.21 -0.62 -3.66
CA LEU A 57 -2.01 -0.62 -4.49
C LEU A 57 -2.17 0.38 -5.63
N THR A 58 -1.06 1.01 -5.99
CA THR A 58 -0.99 1.80 -7.21
C THR A 58 0.38 1.62 -7.85
N CYS A 59 0.37 1.19 -9.11
CA CYS A 59 1.58 1.03 -9.90
C CYS A 59 1.74 2.23 -10.84
N ASN A 60 2.88 2.91 -10.74
CA ASN A 60 3.27 4.00 -11.64
C ASN A 60 4.63 3.65 -12.24
N GLN A 61 4.64 3.20 -13.49
CA GLN A 61 5.84 2.73 -14.18
C GLN A 61 6.55 1.62 -13.38
N ASP A 62 7.72 1.90 -12.79
CA ASP A 62 8.55 0.99 -12.03
C ASP A 62 8.42 1.16 -10.50
N LEU A 63 7.58 2.11 -10.05
CA LEU A 63 7.26 2.35 -8.64
C LEU A 63 5.91 1.74 -8.28
N LEU A 64 5.92 0.83 -7.31
CA LEU A 64 4.71 0.30 -6.68
C LEU A 64 4.51 0.98 -5.33
N VAL A 65 3.36 1.63 -5.14
CA VAL A 65 2.96 2.20 -3.84
C VAL A 65 1.95 1.27 -3.19
N ILE A 66 2.18 0.93 -1.93
CA ILE A 66 1.39 -0.03 -1.15
C ILE A 66 0.92 0.67 0.12
N ASP A 67 -0.39 0.86 0.26
CA ASP A 67 -1.04 1.22 1.51
C ASP A 67 -1.57 -0.06 2.16
N TYR A 68 -0.99 -0.46 3.28
CA TYR A 68 -1.20 -1.75 3.93
C TYR A 68 -1.79 -1.57 5.33
N SER A 69 -2.94 -2.20 5.60
CA SER A 69 -3.55 -2.18 6.93
C SER A 69 -2.95 -3.26 7.83
N PHE A 70 -2.37 -2.84 8.94
CA PHE A 70 -1.85 -3.72 9.98
C PHE A 70 -2.92 -4.14 10.98
N PRO A 71 -2.70 -5.24 11.72
CA PRO A 71 -3.56 -5.63 12.83
C PRO A 71 -3.58 -4.52 13.88
N SER A 72 -4.75 -4.26 14.46
CA SER A 72 -4.86 -3.32 15.57
C SER A 72 -4.20 -3.88 16.83
N VAL A 73 -3.81 -2.99 17.75
CA VAL A 73 -3.23 -3.38 19.06
C VAL A 73 -4.19 -4.30 19.83
N ASP A 74 -5.50 -4.02 19.76
CA ASP A 74 -6.51 -4.76 20.52
C ASP A 74 -6.74 -6.19 19.99
N THR A 75 -6.48 -6.44 18.72
CA THR A 75 -6.63 -7.75 18.09
C THR A 75 -5.33 -8.56 18.06
N PHE A 76 -4.21 -7.94 18.41
CA PHE A 76 -2.90 -8.61 18.38
C PHE A 76 -2.74 -9.59 19.53
N PRO A 77 -2.21 -10.82 19.32
CA PRO A 77 -2.09 -11.84 20.34
C PRO A 77 -1.20 -11.41 21.52
N SER A 78 -1.74 -11.51 22.72
CA SER A 78 -1.03 -11.18 23.97
C SER A 78 -0.84 -12.37 24.92
N LEU A 79 -1.44 -13.54 24.58
CA LEU A 79 -1.35 -14.75 25.40
C LEU A 79 0.04 -15.40 25.26
N VAL A 80 0.70 -15.65 26.40
CA VAL A 80 1.99 -16.35 26.47
C VAL A 80 1.79 -17.83 26.70
N GLU A 81 1.00 -18.18 27.73
CA GLU A 81 0.79 -19.57 28.14
C GLU A 81 -0.51 -19.72 28.94
N MET A 82 -0.93 -20.97 29.11
CA MET A 82 -2.01 -21.34 30.03
C MET A 82 -1.41 -22.04 31.25
N LYS A 83 -1.55 -21.44 32.44
CA LYS A 83 -1.11 -22.05 33.72
C LYS A 83 -2.24 -22.78 34.38
N PHE A 84 -1.97 -24.00 34.83
CA PHE A 84 -2.90 -24.73 35.69
C PHE A 84 -2.61 -24.42 37.14
N THR A 85 -3.54 -23.69 37.80
CA THR A 85 -3.39 -23.27 39.19
C THR A 85 -4.71 -23.51 39.92
N LYS A 86 -4.62 -24.18 41.08
CA LYS A 86 -5.77 -24.48 41.96
C LYS A 86 -6.96 -25.14 41.20
N GLY A 87 -6.66 -26.11 40.31
CA GLY A 87 -7.70 -26.82 39.55
C GLY A 87 -8.32 -26.06 38.40
N LYS A 88 -7.77 -24.90 37.97
CA LYS A 88 -8.26 -24.08 36.87
C LYS A 88 -7.11 -23.72 35.93
N CYS A 89 -7.42 -23.67 34.63
CA CYS A 89 -6.53 -23.07 33.62
C CYS A 89 -6.69 -21.55 33.67
N VAL A 90 -5.58 -20.84 33.87
CA VAL A 90 -5.52 -19.37 33.90
C VAL A 90 -4.62 -18.88 32.78
N PRO A 91 -5.08 -17.97 31.91
CA PRO A 91 -4.24 -17.40 30.86
C PRO A 91 -3.21 -16.44 31.46
N VAL A 92 -1.97 -16.53 30.98
CA VAL A 92 -0.88 -15.62 31.31
C VAL A 92 -0.66 -14.71 30.13
N GLN A 93 -0.90 -13.42 30.30
CA GLN A 93 -0.71 -12.39 29.28
C GLN A 93 0.72 -11.84 29.32
N MET A 94 1.18 -11.33 28.19
CA MET A 94 2.43 -10.55 28.12
C MET A 94 2.32 -9.30 29.01
N THR A 95 3.45 -8.91 29.60
CA THR A 95 3.52 -7.57 30.19
C THR A 95 3.47 -6.52 29.08
N GLU A 96 2.95 -5.32 29.38
CA GLU A 96 2.83 -4.24 28.40
C GLU A 96 4.16 -3.95 27.67
N LYS A 97 5.27 -3.95 28.37
CA LYS A 97 6.61 -3.75 27.80
C LYS A 97 7.01 -4.83 26.82
N VAL A 98 6.69 -6.09 27.12
CA VAL A 98 6.98 -7.23 26.23
C VAL A 98 6.06 -7.19 25.02
N PHE A 99 4.78 -6.93 25.25
CA PHE A 99 3.75 -6.84 24.22
C PHE A 99 4.06 -5.72 23.21
N SER A 100 4.36 -4.50 23.70
CA SER A 100 4.67 -3.36 22.82
C SER A 100 5.88 -3.63 21.94
N LYS A 101 6.94 -4.24 22.48
CA LYS A 101 8.10 -4.65 21.68
C LYS A 101 7.74 -5.72 20.64
N HIS A 102 6.96 -6.71 21.04
CA HIS A 102 6.55 -7.80 20.15
C HIS A 102 5.67 -7.30 19.01
N TYR A 103 4.75 -6.40 19.31
CA TYR A 103 3.92 -5.72 18.32
C TYR A 103 4.78 -4.91 17.33
N ASP A 104 5.66 -4.04 17.82
CA ASP A 104 6.55 -3.25 16.98
C ASP A 104 7.40 -4.15 16.05
N ASP A 105 8.04 -5.19 16.61
CA ASP A 105 8.88 -6.11 15.85
C ASP A 105 8.08 -6.84 14.75
N ALA A 106 6.83 -7.26 15.03
CA ALA A 106 5.96 -7.91 14.07
C ALA A 106 5.61 -6.99 12.90
N LEU A 107 5.29 -5.72 13.14
CA LEU A 107 4.95 -4.78 12.07
C LEU A 107 6.15 -4.49 11.16
N TYR A 108 7.36 -4.37 11.73
CA TYR A 108 8.58 -4.25 10.91
C TYR A 108 8.82 -5.51 10.07
N GLN A 109 8.58 -6.71 10.63
CA GLN A 109 8.71 -7.98 9.90
C GLN A 109 7.69 -8.06 8.75
N ILE A 110 6.43 -7.74 9.00
CA ILE A 110 5.38 -7.72 7.97
C ILE A 110 5.80 -6.78 6.82
N THR A 111 6.24 -5.57 7.15
CA THR A 111 6.69 -4.59 6.15
C THR A 111 7.83 -5.11 5.28
N LEU A 112 8.90 -5.56 5.89
CA LEU A 112 10.09 -6.03 5.16
C LEU A 112 9.80 -7.28 4.33
N ARG A 113 9.01 -8.20 4.87
CA ARG A 113 8.59 -9.40 4.17
C ARG A 113 7.70 -9.09 2.97
N SER A 114 6.71 -8.22 3.12
CA SER A 114 5.84 -7.81 2.00
C SER A 114 6.65 -7.19 0.86
N ILE A 115 7.61 -6.33 1.17
CA ILE A 115 8.50 -5.74 0.17
C ILE A 115 9.39 -6.81 -0.49
N TYR A 116 9.94 -7.72 0.31
CA TYR A 116 10.76 -8.81 -0.20
C TYR A 116 9.97 -9.74 -1.14
N GLU A 117 8.73 -10.11 -0.78
CA GLU A 117 7.86 -10.96 -1.60
C GLU A 117 7.58 -10.34 -2.97
N ILE A 118 7.35 -9.01 -3.04
CA ILE A 118 7.19 -8.28 -4.30
C ILE A 118 8.47 -8.35 -5.14
N PHE A 119 9.63 -8.11 -4.55
CA PHE A 119 10.89 -8.12 -5.29
C PHE A 119 11.39 -9.53 -5.65
N ALA A 120 11.03 -10.55 -4.87
CA ALA A 120 11.38 -11.94 -5.14
C ALA A 120 10.54 -12.56 -6.27
N ASP A 121 9.39 -11.96 -6.59
CA ASP A 121 8.51 -12.49 -7.62
C ASP A 121 9.04 -12.21 -9.03
N LYS A 122 9.05 -13.26 -9.86
CA LYS A 122 9.59 -13.22 -11.22
C LYS A 122 8.75 -12.42 -12.22
N TYR A 123 7.43 -12.34 -11.99
CA TYR A 123 6.53 -11.59 -12.86
C TYR A 123 6.57 -10.09 -12.58
N LEU A 124 7.12 -9.69 -11.42
CA LEU A 124 7.28 -8.31 -11.00
C LEU A 124 8.72 -7.79 -11.19
N SER A 125 9.50 -8.41 -12.07
CA SER A 125 10.92 -8.05 -12.32
C SER A 125 11.12 -6.61 -12.81
N PHE A 126 10.10 -6.01 -13.44
CA PHE A 126 10.10 -4.61 -13.89
C PHE A 126 9.86 -3.61 -12.74
N VAL A 127 9.33 -4.04 -11.59
CA VAL A 127 9.20 -3.17 -10.41
C VAL A 127 10.57 -2.95 -9.79
N ASN A 128 11.09 -1.73 -9.91
CA ASN A 128 12.41 -1.36 -9.37
C ASN A 128 12.33 -0.72 -7.99
N SER A 129 11.21 -0.06 -7.67
CA SER A 129 11.01 0.65 -6.42
C SER A 129 9.67 0.30 -5.78
N VAL A 130 9.66 0.21 -4.46
CA VAL A 130 8.44 0.04 -3.65
C VAL A 130 8.39 1.13 -2.60
N ALA A 131 7.24 1.80 -2.49
CA ALA A 131 6.88 2.63 -1.36
C ALA A 131 5.80 1.92 -0.56
N PHE A 132 6.08 1.60 0.70
CA PHE A 132 5.18 0.87 1.59
C PHE A 132 4.76 1.78 2.74
N ASN A 133 3.47 1.96 2.92
CA ASN A 133 2.86 2.73 4.01
C ASN A 133 2.03 1.80 4.88
N GLY A 134 2.36 1.74 6.16
CA GLY A 134 1.64 0.90 7.13
C GLY A 134 0.63 1.71 7.93
N TRP A 135 -0.63 1.32 7.84
CA TRP A 135 -1.77 1.98 8.46
C TRP A 135 -2.37 1.15 9.57
N VAL A 136 -2.81 1.80 10.64
CA VAL A 136 -3.53 1.16 11.75
C VAL A 136 -4.80 1.95 12.05
N SER A 137 -5.92 1.22 12.14
CA SER A 137 -7.19 1.78 12.62
C SER A 137 -7.33 1.52 14.12
N ALA A 138 -7.54 2.58 14.89
CA ALA A 138 -7.69 2.50 16.33
C ALA A 138 -8.69 3.52 16.85
N LEU A 139 -9.26 3.21 18.02
CA LEU A 139 -10.16 4.12 18.73
C LEU A 139 -9.36 5.28 19.33
N ASN A 140 -9.62 6.49 18.87
CA ASN A 140 -9.09 7.70 19.51
C ASN A 140 -9.88 7.96 20.81
N LYS A 141 -9.22 7.74 21.96
CA LYS A 141 -9.82 7.88 23.29
C LYS A 141 -10.23 9.33 23.63
N ALA A 142 -9.72 10.32 22.90
CA ALA A 142 -10.03 11.73 23.13
C ALA A 142 -11.39 12.13 22.53
N ASN A 143 -11.79 11.51 21.42
CA ASN A 143 -13.02 11.86 20.70
C ASN A 143 -13.98 10.68 20.50
N GLY A 144 -13.59 9.44 20.86
CA GLY A 144 -14.40 8.24 20.72
C GLY A 144 -14.62 7.78 19.30
N LYS A 145 -13.84 8.25 18.33
CA LYS A 145 -13.94 7.87 16.91
C LYS A 145 -12.81 6.91 16.51
N ILE A 146 -13.10 6.05 15.54
CA ILE A 146 -12.05 5.24 14.90
C ILE A 146 -11.31 6.14 13.93
N GLU A 147 -10.00 6.21 14.10
CA GLU A 147 -9.08 6.94 13.23
C GLU A 147 -8.08 5.98 12.62
N THR A 148 -7.78 6.17 11.33
CA THR A 148 -6.78 5.39 10.61
C THR A 148 -5.54 6.25 10.41
N ASN A 149 -4.44 5.82 11.01
CA ASN A 149 -3.17 6.56 11.02
C ASN A 149 -2.09 5.77 10.29
N CYS A 150 -1.31 6.45 9.44
CA CYS A 150 -0.05 5.92 8.96
C CYS A 150 0.97 5.95 10.09
N ILE A 151 1.57 4.82 10.44
CA ILE A 151 2.50 4.70 11.57
C ILE A 151 3.92 4.37 11.15
N LEU A 152 4.10 3.86 9.93
CA LEU A 152 5.39 3.68 9.30
C LEU A 152 5.29 3.86 7.79
N SER A 153 6.38 4.31 7.18
CA SER A 153 6.50 4.44 5.73
C SER A 153 7.95 4.22 5.32
N ILE A 154 8.16 3.53 4.20
CA ILE A 154 9.47 3.26 3.65
C ILE A 154 9.41 3.28 2.13
N LYS A 155 10.43 3.89 1.50
CA LYS A 155 10.67 3.74 0.06
C LYS A 155 12.03 3.10 -0.13
N THR A 156 12.07 2.01 -0.89
CA THR A 156 13.30 1.25 -1.14
C THR A 156 13.30 0.72 -2.57
N ASN A 157 14.45 0.26 -3.03
CA ASN A 157 14.61 -0.32 -4.35
C ASN A 157 15.00 -1.80 -4.27
N ARG A 158 14.92 -2.48 -5.41
CA ARG A 158 15.22 -3.92 -5.53
C ARG A 158 16.64 -4.26 -5.08
N GLU A 159 17.64 -3.48 -5.48
CA GLU A 159 19.04 -3.73 -5.15
C GLU A 159 19.28 -3.71 -3.64
N GLN A 160 18.71 -2.70 -2.94
CA GLN A 160 18.84 -2.57 -1.49
C GLN A 160 18.25 -3.76 -0.74
N ILE A 161 17.12 -4.33 -1.22
CA ILE A 161 16.44 -5.44 -0.57
C ILE A 161 17.11 -6.78 -0.87
N THR A 162 17.56 -7.01 -2.10
CA THR A 162 18.19 -8.28 -2.50
C THR A 162 19.55 -8.51 -1.85
N ASP A 163 20.23 -7.45 -1.41
CA ASP A 163 21.52 -7.53 -0.72
C ASP A 163 21.40 -7.82 0.80
N ILE A 164 20.17 -7.90 1.33
CA ILE A 164 19.93 -8.13 2.76
C ILE A 164 19.77 -9.61 3.08
N ASP A 165 20.54 -10.11 4.05
CA ASP A 165 20.31 -11.41 4.69
C ASP A 165 19.25 -11.27 5.79
N PHE A 166 17.98 -11.47 5.43
CA PHE A 166 16.84 -11.34 6.35
C PHE A 166 16.85 -12.34 7.51
N MET A 167 17.63 -13.41 7.44
CA MET A 167 17.73 -14.39 8.52
C MET A 167 18.55 -13.88 9.70
N ASN A 168 19.46 -12.91 9.45
CA ASN A 168 20.44 -12.46 10.43
C ASN A 168 20.30 -10.97 10.81
N VAL A 169 19.21 -10.29 10.40
CA VAL A 169 18.99 -8.87 10.72
C VAL A 169 17.93 -8.65 11.79
N SER A 170 18.09 -7.59 12.57
CA SER A 170 17.00 -7.07 13.39
C SER A 170 16.03 -6.28 12.49
N PRO A 171 14.71 -6.61 12.47
CA PRO A 171 13.75 -5.96 11.56
C PRO A 171 13.73 -4.45 11.72
N LYS A 172 13.69 -3.94 12.94
CA LYS A 172 13.72 -2.49 13.23
C LYS A 172 15.02 -1.82 12.77
N ALA A 173 16.17 -2.48 12.96
CA ALA A 173 17.46 -1.94 12.53
C ALA A 173 17.56 -1.94 10.99
N CYS A 174 17.10 -3.00 10.33
CA CYS A 174 17.02 -3.10 8.88
C CYS A 174 16.12 -2.02 8.29
N PHE A 175 14.91 -1.85 8.82
CA PHE A 175 13.98 -0.79 8.40
C PHE A 175 14.62 0.61 8.49
N LYS A 176 15.34 0.90 9.58
CA LYS A 176 16.05 2.18 9.75
C LYS A 176 17.21 2.35 8.79
N SER A 177 17.99 1.29 8.52
CA SER A 177 19.12 1.34 7.56
C SER A 177 18.65 1.66 6.14
N LEU A 178 17.45 1.21 5.79
CA LEU A 178 16.75 1.53 4.54
C LEU A 178 16.08 2.93 4.56
N LYS A 179 16.34 3.75 5.58
CA LYS A 179 15.79 5.11 5.75
C LYS A 179 14.27 5.15 5.89
N GLY A 180 13.67 4.09 6.40
CA GLY A 180 12.25 4.09 6.73
C GLY A 180 11.91 5.07 7.84
N VAL A 181 10.77 5.73 7.72
CA VAL A 181 10.19 6.66 8.71
C VAL A 181 9.12 5.93 9.50
N ALA A 182 9.16 6.04 10.82
CA ALA A 182 8.17 5.41 11.69
C ALA A 182 7.97 6.25 12.94
N SER A 183 6.82 6.10 13.60
CA SER A 183 6.62 6.63 14.95
C SER A 183 7.66 6.04 15.91
N SER A 184 7.94 6.71 17.01
CA SER A 184 8.97 6.28 17.99
C SER A 184 8.69 4.88 18.55
N GLN A 185 7.42 4.58 18.74
CA GLN A 185 6.86 3.28 19.12
C GLN A 185 5.60 3.06 18.27
N LEU A 186 5.55 1.99 17.49
CA LEU A 186 4.39 1.68 16.63
C LEU A 186 3.14 1.36 17.45
N TYR A 187 3.35 0.74 18.61
CA TYR A 187 2.30 0.45 19.59
C TYR A 187 1.49 1.67 20.02
N THR A 188 2.08 2.88 20.05
CA THR A 188 1.38 4.11 20.44
C THR A 188 0.52 4.71 19.32
N ILE A 189 0.58 4.16 18.11
CA ILE A 189 -0.22 4.55 16.94
C ILE A 189 -0.13 6.07 16.64
N THR A 190 1.05 6.64 16.85
CA THR A 190 1.29 8.06 16.53
C THR A 190 1.40 8.23 15.01
N ALA A 191 0.57 9.11 14.46
CA ALA A 191 0.54 9.37 13.03
C ALA A 191 1.86 9.98 12.51
N ILE A 192 2.30 9.51 11.36
CA ILE A 192 3.37 10.10 10.56
C ILE A 192 2.88 10.46 9.17
N GLN A 193 3.65 11.28 8.44
CA GLN A 193 3.40 11.53 7.03
C GLN A 193 4.04 10.41 6.20
N PRO A 194 3.29 9.78 5.27
CA PRO A 194 3.85 8.84 4.30
C PRO A 194 4.96 9.48 3.45
N ILE A 195 6.02 8.74 3.14
CA ILE A 195 7.09 9.21 2.24
C ILE A 195 6.54 9.40 0.81
N VAL A 196 5.68 8.49 0.38
CA VAL A 196 4.93 8.59 -0.87
C VAL A 196 3.48 8.28 -0.56
N ALA A 197 2.62 9.28 -0.73
CA ALA A 197 1.17 9.11 -0.60
C ALA A 197 0.53 9.32 -1.97
N LEU A 198 -0.23 8.34 -2.43
CA LEU A 198 -1.12 8.50 -3.58
C LEU A 198 -2.52 8.81 -3.05
N ASN A 199 -2.75 10.08 -2.75
CA ASN A 199 -4.03 10.54 -2.24
C ASN A 199 -5.04 10.69 -3.40
N ARG A 200 -5.75 9.61 -3.72
CA ARG A 200 -6.93 9.67 -4.60
C ARG A 200 -8.11 10.40 -3.95
N SER A 201 -8.06 10.63 -2.65
CA SER A 201 -9.17 11.20 -1.87
C SER A 201 -8.78 12.40 -1.00
N ASP A 202 -7.67 13.07 -1.30
CA ASP A 202 -7.32 14.30 -0.60
C ASP A 202 -8.35 15.38 -0.98
N LYS A 203 -9.14 15.80 0.00
CA LYS A 203 -10.19 16.83 -0.20
C LYS A 203 -9.64 18.19 -0.67
N ARG A 204 -8.32 18.37 -0.68
CA ARG A 204 -7.65 19.55 -1.23
C ARG A 204 -7.59 19.53 -2.75
N PHE A 205 -7.73 18.35 -3.38
CA PHE A 205 -7.75 18.21 -4.82
C PHE A 205 -9.19 18.12 -5.31
N ILE A 206 -9.48 18.86 -6.39
CA ILE A 206 -10.77 18.83 -7.07
C ILE A 206 -10.69 17.90 -8.29
N GLU A 207 -11.83 17.33 -8.68
CA GLU A 207 -11.92 16.64 -9.96
C GLU A 207 -11.65 17.64 -11.07
N HIS A 208 -10.75 17.29 -11.97
CA HIS A 208 -10.40 18.12 -13.10
C HIS A 208 -11.34 17.88 -14.28
N TYR A 209 -11.51 18.86 -15.12
CA TYR A 209 -12.12 18.75 -16.42
C TYR A 209 -11.16 19.29 -17.49
N ASP A 210 -11.28 18.76 -18.71
CA ASP A 210 -10.38 19.11 -19.81
C ASP A 210 -10.82 20.41 -20.46
N VAL A 211 -9.96 21.41 -20.43
CA VAL A 211 -10.17 22.75 -21.01
C VAL A 211 -9.46 22.88 -22.36
N GLY A 212 -8.37 22.13 -22.54
CA GLY A 212 -7.49 22.26 -23.70
C GLY A 212 -8.14 21.93 -25.05
N THR A 213 -9.26 21.19 -25.07
CA THR A 213 -10.00 20.87 -26.29
C THR A 213 -10.81 22.02 -26.83
N GLU A 214 -11.12 23.03 -26.03
CA GLU A 214 -11.92 24.21 -26.40
C GLU A 214 -11.05 25.42 -26.78
N ILE A 215 -9.72 25.31 -26.62
CA ILE A 215 -8.79 26.42 -26.86
C ILE A 215 -8.28 26.36 -28.29
N ASP A 216 -8.51 27.46 -29.03
CA ASP A 216 -7.95 27.68 -30.35
C ASP A 216 -6.90 28.82 -30.34
N ASN A 217 -6.28 29.05 -31.50
CA ASN A 217 -5.26 30.10 -31.66
C ASN A 217 -5.76 31.54 -31.42
N SER A 218 -7.09 31.76 -31.31
CA SER A 218 -7.70 33.03 -31.04
C SER A 218 -8.03 33.27 -29.56
N THR A 219 -7.91 32.24 -28.73
CA THR A 219 -8.24 32.31 -27.30
C THR A 219 -7.23 33.20 -26.56
N ASN A 220 -7.72 34.26 -25.94
CA ASN A 220 -6.89 35.13 -25.12
C ASN A 220 -6.77 34.58 -23.68
N LEU A 221 -5.67 33.92 -23.40
CA LEU A 221 -5.40 33.31 -22.10
C LEU A 221 -5.43 34.29 -20.92
N ALA A 222 -5.13 35.58 -21.17
CA ALA A 222 -5.18 36.62 -20.14
C ALA A 222 -6.60 37.03 -19.72
N SER A 223 -7.62 36.70 -20.53
CA SER A 223 -9.03 36.91 -20.22
C SER A 223 -9.77 35.67 -19.75
N MET A 224 -9.08 34.51 -19.68
CA MET A 224 -9.63 33.26 -19.18
C MET A 224 -9.95 33.36 -17.69
N HIS A 225 -11.03 32.67 -17.26
CA HIS A 225 -11.33 32.58 -15.83
C HIS A 225 -10.18 31.80 -15.13
N TRP A 226 -9.82 32.26 -13.93
CA TRP A 226 -8.63 31.71 -13.24
C TRP A 226 -8.73 30.20 -12.97
N GLU A 227 -9.92 29.66 -12.71
CA GLU A 227 -10.15 28.21 -12.54
C GLU A 227 -9.86 27.43 -13.84
N ASP A 228 -10.35 27.93 -14.99
CA ASP A 228 -10.09 27.33 -16.30
C ASP A 228 -8.61 27.41 -16.65
N PHE A 229 -7.94 28.49 -16.27
CA PHE A 229 -6.50 28.66 -16.46
C PHE A 229 -5.71 27.67 -15.60
N GLU A 230 -6.09 27.41 -14.33
CA GLU A 230 -5.46 26.38 -13.51
C GLU A 230 -5.62 24.98 -14.11
N HIS A 231 -6.81 24.63 -14.61
CA HIS A 231 -7.04 23.35 -15.28
C HIS A 231 -6.23 23.23 -16.57
N LEU A 232 -6.11 24.29 -17.36
CA LEU A 232 -5.27 24.32 -18.55
C LEU A 232 -3.78 24.09 -18.22
N ILE A 233 -3.28 24.76 -17.20
CA ILE A 233 -1.90 24.60 -16.73
C ILE A 233 -1.67 23.16 -16.27
N ARG A 234 -2.62 22.57 -15.54
CA ARG A 234 -2.57 21.16 -15.14
C ARG A 234 -2.45 20.24 -16.37
N GLU A 235 -3.28 20.43 -17.39
CA GLU A 235 -3.23 19.62 -18.61
C GLU A 235 -1.89 19.72 -19.34
N LEU A 236 -1.34 20.93 -19.43
CA LEU A 236 -0.03 21.15 -20.05
C LEU A 236 1.08 20.41 -19.29
N PHE A 237 1.09 20.56 -17.97
CA PHE A 237 2.08 19.87 -17.14
C PHE A 237 1.86 18.35 -17.13
N GLU A 238 0.63 17.89 -17.16
CA GLU A 238 0.34 16.45 -17.25
C GLU A 238 0.84 15.85 -18.56
N LYS A 239 0.64 16.55 -19.70
CA LYS A 239 1.20 16.13 -21.01
C LYS A 239 2.73 16.11 -21.00
N GLU A 240 3.37 17.10 -20.36
CA GLU A 240 4.83 17.21 -20.29
C GLU A 240 5.44 16.14 -19.36
N PHE A 241 4.82 15.90 -18.20
CA PHE A 241 5.39 15.03 -17.16
C PHE A 241 4.81 13.60 -17.14
N SER A 242 3.71 13.31 -17.85
CA SER A 242 3.14 11.96 -17.94
C SER A 242 4.14 10.92 -18.49
N CYS A 243 5.03 11.35 -19.38
CA CYS A 243 6.11 10.49 -19.91
C CYS A 243 7.08 10.00 -18.81
N ASN A 244 7.13 10.69 -17.66
CA ASN A 244 8.00 10.40 -16.53
C ASN A 244 7.22 9.88 -15.30
N GLY A 245 5.94 9.52 -15.46
CA GLY A 245 5.08 9.01 -14.38
C GLY A 245 4.67 10.08 -13.36
N GLY A 246 4.76 11.36 -13.71
CA GLY A 246 4.25 12.45 -12.89
C GLY A 246 2.72 12.57 -13.00
N GLU A 247 2.04 12.81 -11.89
CA GLU A 247 0.63 13.18 -11.83
C GLU A 247 0.50 14.64 -11.38
N VAL A 248 -0.28 15.43 -12.12
CA VAL A 248 -0.51 16.85 -11.82
C VAL A 248 -1.95 17.04 -11.38
N LYS A 249 -2.16 17.68 -10.22
CA LYS A 249 -3.48 17.91 -9.64
C LYS A 249 -3.69 19.38 -9.33
N VAL A 250 -4.94 19.85 -9.48
CA VAL A 250 -5.38 21.16 -9.02
C VAL A 250 -5.84 21.06 -7.57
N THR A 251 -5.42 22.00 -6.73
CA THR A 251 -5.84 22.08 -5.34
C THR A 251 -7.12 22.92 -5.22
N GLN A 252 -7.93 22.63 -4.20
CA GLN A 252 -9.09 23.48 -3.89
C GLN A 252 -8.62 24.90 -3.57
N ALA A 253 -9.26 25.89 -4.20
CA ALA A 253 -8.98 27.31 -3.95
C ALA A 253 -9.11 27.65 -2.46
N SER A 254 -8.03 28.14 -1.85
CA SER A 254 -8.04 28.70 -0.50
C SER A 254 -7.97 30.22 -0.61
N ARG A 255 -8.69 30.93 0.28
CA ARG A 255 -8.69 32.40 0.30
C ARG A 255 -7.37 33.04 0.76
N ASP A 256 -6.42 32.21 1.16
CA ASP A 256 -5.09 32.62 1.60
C ASP A 256 -4.13 32.40 0.43
N GLY A 257 -4.16 33.38 -0.49
CA GLY A 257 -3.31 33.39 -1.69
C GLY A 257 -1.84 33.59 -1.41
#